data_1fbfe1ef7f313b990d4c31252214e265
#
_entry.id   1fbfe1ef7f313b990d4c31252214e265
#
_cell.length_a   1.000
_cell.length_b   1.000
_cell.length_c   1.000
_cell.angle_alpha   90.00
_cell.angle_beta   90.00
_cell.angle_gamma   90.00
#
_symmetry.space_group_name_H-M   'P 1'
#
loop_
_entity.id
_entity.type
_entity.pdbx_description
1 polymer ?
#
loop_
_entity_poly.entity_id
_entity_poly.type
_entity_poly.pdbx_seq_one_letter_code
_entity_poly.pdbx_strand_id
1 'polypeptide(L)'
;PNAFLLMAENPNLLNAFSGLSNEIFSSDEIDNQTKQLIALASSLSSGCKDCQSHTSHGAERAGVSVDKILSILDYENSDHFSQKEKCVLDLAFASGKVPNEAKKEHFDKLKNHFTSSQIIIIVSVISLFGFLNRWNDTFGTQIEKVPGDFVNNELIPKGWIK
;
A
#
# COMPACT_ATOMS: atom_id res chain seq x y z
N PRO A 1 -1.48 -15.30 -3.50
CA PRO A 1 -2.64 -14.44 -3.83
C PRO A 1 -3.25 -14.79 -5.19
N ASN A 2 -4.57 -14.64 -5.32
CA ASN A 2 -5.29 -14.93 -6.57
C ASN A 2 -4.77 -14.11 -7.75
N ALA A 3 -4.31 -12.89 -7.51
CA ALA A 3 -3.62 -12.10 -8.52
C ALA A 3 -2.41 -12.83 -9.13
N PHE A 4 -1.64 -13.55 -8.32
CA PHE A 4 -0.47 -14.30 -8.79
C PHE A 4 -0.87 -15.60 -9.52
N LEU A 5 -1.99 -16.23 -9.11
CA LEU A 5 -2.53 -17.36 -9.86
C LEU A 5 -2.96 -16.94 -11.27
N LEU A 6 -3.57 -15.76 -11.42
CA LEU A 6 -3.88 -15.19 -12.74
C LEU A 6 -2.61 -14.85 -13.54
N MET A 7 -1.58 -14.27 -12.89
CA MET A 7 -0.30 -13.99 -13.56
C MET A 7 0.42 -15.28 -14.00
N ALA A 8 0.20 -16.39 -13.30
CA ALA A 8 0.86 -17.68 -13.59
C ALA A 8 0.45 -18.25 -14.96
N GLU A 9 -0.67 -17.82 -15.54
CA GLU A 9 -1.03 -18.13 -16.94
C GLU A 9 0.02 -17.61 -17.94
N ASN A 10 0.84 -16.65 -17.52
CA ASN A 10 2.05 -16.21 -18.21
C ASN A 10 3.24 -16.26 -17.25
N PRO A 11 3.99 -17.39 -17.21
CA PRO A 11 5.09 -17.59 -16.27
C PRO A 11 6.19 -16.52 -16.34
N ASN A 12 6.45 -15.97 -17.52
CA ASN A 12 7.44 -14.91 -17.69
C ASN A 12 6.98 -13.61 -17.03
N LEU A 13 5.69 -13.28 -17.13
CA LEU A 13 5.12 -12.12 -16.45
C LEU A 13 5.18 -12.30 -14.92
N LEU A 14 4.78 -13.47 -14.42
CA LEU A 14 4.84 -13.77 -12.99
C LEU A 14 6.28 -13.65 -12.44
N ASN A 15 7.24 -14.21 -13.15
CA ASN A 15 8.67 -14.13 -12.76
C ASN A 15 9.17 -12.68 -12.73
N ALA A 16 8.88 -11.91 -13.77
CA ALA A 16 9.28 -10.49 -13.83
C ALA A 16 8.64 -9.66 -12.72
N PHE A 17 7.33 -9.84 -12.49
CA PHE A 17 6.61 -9.15 -11.42
C PHE A 17 7.11 -9.55 -10.04
N SER A 18 7.32 -10.85 -9.80
CA SER A 18 7.84 -11.36 -8.52
C SER A 18 9.25 -10.85 -8.26
N GLY A 19 10.10 -10.78 -9.29
CA GLY A 19 11.44 -10.19 -9.19
C GLY A 19 11.40 -8.73 -8.76
N LEU A 20 10.56 -7.91 -9.42
CA LEU A 20 10.38 -6.50 -9.07
C LEU A 20 9.83 -6.34 -7.65
N SER A 21 8.80 -7.10 -7.29
CA SER A 21 8.20 -7.07 -5.95
C SER A 21 9.21 -7.44 -4.87
N ASN A 22 10.00 -8.50 -5.11
CA ASN A 22 11.04 -8.92 -4.18
C ASN A 22 12.11 -7.84 -3.99
N GLU A 23 12.59 -7.22 -5.06
CA GLU A 23 13.59 -6.15 -4.99
C GLU A 23 13.10 -4.97 -4.13
N ILE A 24 11.83 -4.56 -4.31
CA ILE A 24 11.24 -3.46 -3.56
C ILE A 24 11.07 -3.83 -2.08
N PHE A 25 10.53 -5.02 -1.78
CA PHE A 25 10.20 -5.38 -0.41
C PHE A 25 11.41 -5.89 0.40
N SER A 26 12.45 -6.44 -0.22
CA SER A 26 13.69 -6.84 0.45
C SER A 26 14.64 -5.68 0.74
N SER A 27 14.44 -4.51 0.14
CA SER A 27 15.27 -3.33 0.40
C SER A 27 15.14 -2.87 1.85
N ASP A 28 16.25 -2.62 2.53
CA ASP A 28 16.32 -2.10 3.91
C ASP A 28 16.23 -0.56 3.99
N GLU A 29 16.11 0.12 2.85
CA GLU A 29 16.03 1.59 2.77
C GLU A 29 14.78 2.16 3.48
N ILE A 30 13.68 1.44 3.41
CA ILE A 30 12.42 1.74 4.10
C ILE A 30 11.97 0.50 4.87
N ASP A 31 11.59 0.66 6.13
CA ASP A 31 11.09 -0.44 6.95
C ASP A 31 9.78 -1.04 6.39
N ASN A 32 9.54 -2.30 6.74
CA ASN A 32 8.40 -3.04 6.17
C ASN A 32 7.04 -2.48 6.61
N GLN A 33 6.92 -1.96 7.84
CA GLN A 33 5.68 -1.34 8.31
C GLN A 33 5.32 -0.13 7.44
N THR A 34 6.29 0.75 7.19
CA THR A 34 6.12 1.91 6.31
C THR A 34 5.76 1.50 4.89
N LYS A 35 6.42 0.48 4.31
CA LYS A 35 6.06 -0.04 2.97
C LYS A 35 4.61 -0.53 2.91
N GLN A 36 4.14 -1.26 3.92
CA GLN A 36 2.76 -1.74 3.97
C GLN A 36 1.75 -0.58 4.12
N LEU A 37 2.07 0.43 4.90
CA LEU A 37 1.22 1.64 5.01
C LEU A 37 1.15 2.43 3.70
N ILE A 38 2.26 2.55 2.96
CA ILE A 38 2.28 3.15 1.61
C ILE A 38 1.37 2.37 0.67
N ALA A 39 1.51 1.05 0.66
CA ALA A 39 0.71 0.15 -0.15
C ALA A 39 -0.79 0.27 0.16
N LEU A 40 -1.14 0.33 1.45
CA LEU A 40 -2.51 0.50 1.92
C LEU A 40 -3.07 1.86 1.50
N ALA A 41 -2.34 2.96 1.72
CA ALA A 41 -2.77 4.31 1.32
C ALA A 41 -2.99 4.42 -0.20
N SER A 42 -2.07 3.88 -1.01
CA SER A 42 -2.22 3.82 -2.46
C SER A 42 -3.45 3.01 -2.89
N SER A 43 -3.72 1.88 -2.22
CA SER A 43 -4.87 1.01 -2.52
C SER A 43 -6.20 1.63 -2.09
N LEU A 44 -6.22 2.34 -0.96
CA LEU A 44 -7.38 3.13 -0.50
C LEU A 44 -7.71 4.23 -1.49
N SER A 45 -6.69 4.98 -1.92
CA SER A 45 -6.85 6.08 -2.87
C SER A 45 -7.33 5.61 -4.25
N SER A 46 -6.88 4.42 -4.69
CA SER A 46 -7.30 3.80 -5.95
C SER A 46 -8.68 3.13 -5.88
N GLY A 47 -9.19 2.83 -4.68
CA GLY A 47 -10.47 2.14 -4.47
C GLY A 47 -10.42 0.62 -4.60
N CYS A 48 -9.26 -0.01 -4.80
CA CYS A 48 -9.12 -1.47 -4.97
C CYS A 48 -9.37 -2.23 -3.66
N LYS A 49 -10.52 -2.93 -3.56
CA LYS A 49 -10.92 -3.66 -2.35
C LYS A 49 -10.03 -4.86 -2.03
N ASP A 50 -9.63 -5.61 -3.06
CA ASP A 50 -8.69 -6.72 -2.92
C ASP A 50 -7.37 -6.23 -2.32
N CYS A 51 -6.78 -5.21 -2.94
CA CYS A 51 -5.51 -4.66 -2.47
C CYS A 51 -5.59 -4.04 -1.07
N GLN A 52 -6.71 -3.37 -0.71
CA GLN A 52 -6.94 -2.87 0.65
C GLN A 52 -6.92 -4.00 1.68
N SER A 53 -7.58 -5.12 1.38
CA SER A 53 -7.63 -6.29 2.27
C SER A 53 -6.25 -6.91 2.46
N HIS A 54 -5.50 -7.09 1.38
CA HIS A 54 -4.15 -7.64 1.42
C HIS A 54 -3.17 -6.72 2.15
N THR A 55 -3.21 -5.42 1.88
CA THR A 55 -2.25 -4.48 2.45
C THR A 55 -2.55 -4.15 3.91
N SER A 56 -3.82 -4.09 4.33
CA SER A 56 -4.17 -3.93 5.74
C SER A 56 -3.76 -5.14 6.58
N HIS A 57 -3.99 -6.37 6.10
CA HIS A 57 -3.50 -7.59 6.73
C HIS A 57 -1.98 -7.69 6.69
N GLY A 58 -1.35 -7.28 5.59
CA GLY A 58 0.11 -7.18 5.46
C GLY A 58 0.73 -6.21 6.46
N ALA A 59 0.08 -5.07 6.71
CA ALA A 59 0.50 -4.08 7.71
C ALA A 59 0.43 -4.66 9.13
N GLU A 60 -0.66 -5.34 9.49
CA GLU A 60 -0.81 -6.01 10.78
C GLU A 60 0.29 -7.07 10.97
N ARG A 61 0.55 -7.91 9.98
CA ARG A 61 1.62 -8.91 10.02
C ARG A 61 3.03 -8.30 10.10
N ALA A 62 3.21 -7.09 9.59
CA ALA A 62 4.45 -6.32 9.74
C ALA A 62 4.59 -5.68 11.13
N GLY A 63 3.58 -5.79 11.99
CA GLY A 63 3.57 -5.25 13.35
C GLY A 63 2.91 -3.87 13.50
N VAL A 64 2.18 -3.41 12.49
CA VAL A 64 1.36 -2.18 12.61
C VAL A 64 0.11 -2.52 13.42
N SER A 65 -0.19 -1.73 14.45
CA SER A 65 -1.38 -1.96 15.28
C SER A 65 -2.67 -1.76 14.47
N VAL A 66 -3.72 -2.50 14.84
CA VAL A 66 -5.06 -2.36 14.23
C VAL A 66 -5.58 -0.92 14.35
N ASP A 67 -5.36 -0.27 15.49
CA ASP A 67 -5.78 1.12 15.72
C ASP A 67 -5.07 2.10 14.77
N LYS A 68 -3.78 1.88 14.49
CA LYS A 68 -3.04 2.68 13.49
C LYS A 68 -3.55 2.41 12.08
N ILE A 69 -3.86 1.16 11.72
CA ILE A 69 -4.47 0.82 10.42
C ILE A 69 -5.81 1.53 10.26
N LEU A 70 -6.68 1.49 11.27
CA LEU A 70 -7.98 2.15 11.25
C LEU A 70 -7.87 3.68 11.11
N SER A 71 -6.84 4.27 11.71
CA SER A 71 -6.61 5.71 11.69
C SER A 71 -6.05 6.22 10.36
N ILE A 72 -5.73 5.35 9.39
CA ILE A 72 -5.05 5.77 8.15
C ILE A 72 -5.89 6.71 7.28
N LEU A 73 -7.23 6.65 7.37
CA LEU A 73 -8.11 7.54 6.63
C LEU A 73 -8.16 8.97 7.22
N ASP A 74 -7.73 9.13 8.46
CA ASP A 74 -7.58 10.40 9.16
C ASP A 74 -6.15 10.60 9.67
N TYR A 75 -5.17 10.10 8.92
CA TYR A 75 -3.77 10.10 9.32
C TYR A 75 -3.22 11.50 9.63
N GLU A 76 -3.73 12.53 8.97
CA GLU A 76 -3.30 13.92 9.16
C GLU A 76 -3.54 14.39 10.60
N ASN A 77 -4.68 14.04 11.19
CA ASN A 77 -5.08 14.44 12.54
C ASN A 77 -4.71 13.39 13.62
N SER A 78 -4.30 12.20 13.20
CA SER A 78 -4.02 11.09 14.12
C SER A 78 -2.62 11.20 14.75
N ASP A 79 -2.54 10.93 16.06
CA ASP A 79 -1.28 10.81 16.80
C ASP A 79 -0.56 9.47 16.57
N HIS A 80 -1.20 8.52 15.87
CA HIS A 80 -0.58 7.25 15.52
C HIS A 80 0.52 7.38 14.45
N PHE A 81 0.60 8.51 13.74
CA PHE A 81 1.56 8.73 12.66
C PHE A 81 2.52 9.87 12.99
N SER A 82 3.81 9.59 12.87
CA SER A 82 4.86 10.62 12.92
C SER A 82 4.78 11.56 11.71
N GLN A 83 5.38 12.74 11.81
CA GLN A 83 5.46 13.69 10.67
C GLN A 83 6.13 13.07 9.45
N LYS A 84 7.13 12.21 9.67
CA LYS A 84 7.80 11.46 8.62
C LYS A 84 6.84 10.53 7.88
N GLU A 85 6.01 9.77 8.61
CA GLU A 85 4.99 8.90 8.01
C GLU A 85 3.88 9.70 7.31
N LYS A 86 3.43 10.82 7.91
CA LYS A 86 2.40 11.69 7.29
C LYS A 86 2.86 12.19 5.92
N CYS A 87 4.12 12.63 5.78
CA CYS A 87 4.65 13.05 4.47
C CYS A 87 4.64 11.92 3.42
N VAL A 88 4.91 10.68 3.83
CA VAL A 88 4.87 9.52 2.96
C VAL A 88 3.43 9.19 2.54
N LEU A 89 2.50 9.23 3.49
CA LEU A 89 1.08 9.00 3.23
C LEU A 89 0.48 10.09 2.33
N ASP A 90 0.85 11.36 2.53
CA ASP A 90 0.47 12.48 1.63
C ASP A 90 0.77 12.11 0.16
N LEU A 91 2.01 11.66 -0.12
CA LEU A 91 2.39 11.28 -1.47
C LEU A 91 1.62 10.04 -1.93
N ALA A 92 1.48 9.01 -1.09
CA ALA A 92 0.83 7.76 -1.45
C ALA A 92 -0.64 7.96 -1.81
N PHE A 93 -1.39 8.74 -1.02
CA PHE A 93 -2.78 9.08 -1.30
C PHE A 93 -2.92 9.95 -2.56
N ALA A 94 -2.05 10.94 -2.74
CA ALA A 94 -2.08 11.77 -3.95
C ALA A 94 -1.75 10.98 -5.21
N SER A 95 -0.78 10.08 -5.14
CA SER A 95 -0.31 9.30 -6.30
C SER A 95 -1.24 8.14 -6.67
N GLY A 96 -2.05 7.64 -5.72
CA GLY A 96 -3.02 6.58 -5.99
C GLY A 96 -4.24 7.02 -6.81
N LYS A 97 -4.45 8.33 -6.93
CA LYS A 97 -5.59 8.89 -7.67
C LYS A 97 -5.39 8.86 -9.19
N VAL A 98 -6.52 8.91 -9.90
CA VAL A 98 -6.55 9.08 -11.36
C VAL A 98 -7.49 10.25 -11.69
N PRO A 99 -6.98 11.38 -12.20
CA PRO A 99 -5.56 11.66 -12.50
C PRO A 99 -4.68 11.74 -11.26
N ASN A 100 -3.39 11.46 -11.44
CA ASN A 100 -2.39 11.53 -10.36
C ASN A 100 -2.28 12.96 -9.81
N GLU A 101 -2.37 13.12 -8.49
CA GLU A 101 -2.33 14.41 -7.81
C GLU A 101 -0.98 14.70 -7.10
N ALA A 102 0.04 13.88 -7.34
CA ALA A 102 1.38 14.15 -6.81
C ALA A 102 1.92 15.49 -7.32
N LYS A 103 2.52 16.27 -6.41
CA LYS A 103 3.03 17.61 -6.68
C LYS A 103 4.45 17.76 -6.13
N LYS A 104 5.15 18.79 -6.60
CA LYS A 104 6.49 19.12 -6.13
C LYS A 104 6.57 19.25 -4.60
N GLU A 105 5.55 19.82 -3.97
CA GLU A 105 5.50 20.06 -2.53
C GLU A 105 5.57 18.76 -1.71
N HIS A 106 5.02 17.66 -2.21
CA HIS A 106 5.16 16.34 -1.55
C HIS A 106 6.62 15.90 -1.50
N PHE A 107 7.34 16.05 -2.61
CA PHE A 107 8.77 15.71 -2.69
C PHE A 107 9.64 16.66 -1.87
N ASP A 108 9.32 17.94 -1.81
CA ASP A 108 10.04 18.91 -0.98
C ASP A 108 9.91 18.53 0.52
N LYS A 109 8.72 18.12 0.97
CA LYS A 109 8.51 17.61 2.34
C LYS A 109 9.30 16.33 2.58
N LEU A 110 9.25 15.36 1.65
CA LEU A 110 9.95 14.07 1.79
C LEU A 110 11.46 14.26 1.92
N LYS A 111 12.06 15.16 1.18
CA LYS A 111 13.51 15.46 1.23
C LYS A 111 14.01 15.90 2.60
N ASN A 112 13.13 16.40 3.48
CA ASN A 112 13.49 16.76 4.85
C ASN A 112 13.68 15.52 5.75
N HIS A 113 13.20 14.34 5.33
CA HIS A 113 13.17 13.12 6.13
C HIS A 113 13.83 11.92 5.46
N PHE A 114 14.01 11.95 4.14
CA PHE A 114 14.43 10.79 3.35
C PHE A 114 15.52 11.16 2.35
N THR A 115 16.44 10.24 2.14
CA THR A 115 17.42 10.29 1.05
C THR A 115 16.75 10.08 -0.31
N SER A 116 17.45 10.39 -1.38
CA SER A 116 16.96 10.13 -2.75
C SER A 116 16.69 8.65 -2.98
N SER A 117 17.54 7.74 -2.46
CA SER A 117 17.35 6.30 -2.56
C SER A 117 16.05 5.86 -1.86
N GLN A 118 15.81 6.35 -0.65
CA GLN A 118 14.59 6.07 0.11
C GLN A 118 13.33 6.56 -0.62
N ILE A 119 13.38 7.75 -1.22
CA ILE A 119 12.26 8.29 -2.00
C ILE A 119 11.98 7.40 -3.22
N ILE A 120 13.01 6.86 -3.87
CA ILE A 120 12.84 5.91 -4.97
C ILE A 120 12.09 4.66 -4.50
N ILE A 121 12.44 4.09 -3.34
CA ILE A 121 11.72 2.93 -2.78
C ILE A 121 10.26 3.28 -2.45
N ILE A 122 10.00 4.44 -1.85
CA ILE A 122 8.64 4.91 -1.56
C ILE A 122 7.80 4.95 -2.86
N VAL A 123 8.31 5.59 -3.90
CA VAL A 123 7.62 5.68 -5.19
C VAL A 123 7.48 4.31 -5.86
N SER A 124 8.48 3.42 -5.69
CA SER A 124 8.42 2.05 -6.22
C SER A 124 7.30 1.23 -5.58
N VAL A 125 7.07 1.35 -4.26
CA VAL A 125 5.93 0.70 -3.58
C VAL A 125 4.60 1.24 -4.12
N ILE A 126 4.45 2.56 -4.25
CA ILE A 126 3.24 3.19 -4.83
C ILE A 126 2.99 2.66 -6.24
N SER A 127 4.03 2.59 -7.08
CA SER A 127 3.91 2.16 -8.48
C SER A 127 3.59 0.68 -8.61
N LEU A 128 4.18 -0.17 -7.75
CA LEU A 128 3.87 -1.59 -7.70
C LEU A 128 2.40 -1.84 -7.36
N PHE A 129 1.88 -1.12 -6.35
CA PHE A 129 0.46 -1.19 -6.01
C PHE A 129 -0.43 -0.49 -7.03
N GLY A 130 0.05 0.52 -7.74
CA GLY A 130 -0.64 1.09 -8.89
C GLY A 130 -0.88 0.06 -10.01
N PHE A 131 0.09 -0.84 -10.25
CA PHE A 131 -0.07 -1.99 -11.13
C PHE A 131 -1.10 -2.99 -10.57
N LEU A 132 -0.94 -3.43 -9.30
CA LEU A 132 -1.82 -4.41 -8.67
C LEU A 132 -3.27 -3.91 -8.53
N ASN A 133 -3.46 -2.66 -8.14
CA ASN A 133 -4.80 -2.07 -8.02
C ASN A 133 -5.55 -2.14 -9.35
N ARG A 134 -4.91 -1.74 -10.45
CA ARG A 134 -5.51 -1.81 -11.79
C ARG A 134 -5.70 -3.23 -12.25
N TRP A 135 -4.74 -4.13 -11.99
CA TRP A 135 -4.83 -5.55 -12.31
C TRP A 135 -6.04 -6.19 -11.66
N ASN A 136 -6.14 -6.07 -10.34
CA ASN A 136 -7.19 -6.71 -9.55
C ASN A 136 -8.58 -6.16 -9.87
N ASP A 137 -8.72 -4.84 -10.03
CA ASP A 137 -10.00 -4.22 -10.39
C ASP A 137 -10.44 -4.61 -11.81
N THR A 138 -9.49 -4.71 -12.75
CA THR A 138 -9.80 -5.10 -14.14
C THR A 138 -10.26 -6.55 -14.24
N PHE A 139 -9.61 -7.47 -13.51
CA PHE A 139 -9.98 -8.89 -13.49
C PHE A 139 -11.11 -9.22 -12.53
N GLY A 140 -11.47 -8.30 -11.63
CA GLY A 140 -12.42 -8.61 -10.54
C GLY A 140 -11.89 -9.71 -9.63
N THR A 141 -10.58 -9.64 -9.29
CA THR A 141 -9.91 -10.66 -8.49
C THR A 141 -10.63 -10.87 -7.17
N GLN A 142 -10.90 -12.14 -6.83
CA GLN A 142 -11.58 -12.49 -5.60
C GLN A 142 -10.63 -12.40 -4.40
N ILE A 143 -11.09 -11.76 -3.34
CA ILE A 143 -10.32 -11.66 -2.08
C ILE A 143 -10.23 -13.05 -1.44
N GLU A 144 -9.02 -13.46 -1.07
CA GLU A 144 -8.81 -14.73 -0.37
C GLU A 144 -9.36 -14.67 1.06
N LYS A 145 -9.64 -15.87 1.58
CA LYS A 145 -10.26 -16.03 2.90
C LYS A 145 -9.48 -15.30 4.01
N VAL A 146 -8.16 -15.45 4.07
CA VAL A 146 -7.35 -14.93 5.19
C VAL A 146 -7.36 -13.41 5.26
N PRO A 147 -7.02 -12.64 4.22
CA PRO A 147 -7.13 -11.18 4.27
C PRO A 147 -8.58 -10.71 4.39
N GLY A 148 -9.54 -11.44 3.79
CA GLY A 148 -10.95 -11.13 3.93
C GLY A 148 -11.47 -11.30 5.37
N ASP A 149 -11.09 -12.39 6.04
CA ASP A 149 -11.43 -12.64 7.45
C ASP A 149 -10.82 -11.57 8.36
N PHE A 150 -9.57 -11.14 8.12
CA PHE A 150 -8.95 -10.05 8.87
C PHE A 150 -9.78 -8.76 8.79
N VAL A 151 -10.14 -8.34 7.59
CA VAL A 151 -10.98 -7.14 7.41
C VAL A 151 -12.35 -7.29 8.08
N ASN A 152 -13.01 -8.43 7.89
CA ASN A 152 -14.35 -8.67 8.42
C ASN A 152 -14.38 -8.75 9.95
N ASN A 153 -13.36 -9.34 10.58
CA ASN A 153 -13.36 -9.60 12.02
C ASN A 153 -12.66 -8.50 12.83
N GLU A 154 -11.63 -7.85 12.26
CA GLU A 154 -10.79 -6.90 13.01
C GLU A 154 -11.04 -5.44 12.62
N LEU A 155 -11.39 -5.16 11.37
CA LEU A 155 -11.51 -3.78 10.90
C LEU A 155 -12.97 -3.30 10.81
N ILE A 156 -13.85 -4.05 10.19
CA ILE A 156 -15.25 -3.64 9.99
C ILE A 156 -15.99 -3.39 11.32
N PRO A 157 -15.86 -4.25 12.36
CA PRO A 157 -16.52 -4.01 13.63
C PRO A 157 -16.07 -2.73 14.33
N LYS A 158 -14.90 -2.20 13.95
CA LYS A 158 -14.31 -0.97 14.50
C LYS A 158 -14.49 0.25 13.58
N GLY A 159 -15.36 0.16 12.56
CA GLY A 159 -15.73 1.28 11.72
C GLY A 159 -14.98 1.38 10.38
N TRP A 160 -14.23 0.33 9.96
CA TRP A 160 -13.67 0.31 8.62
C TRP A 160 -14.77 0.31 7.57
N ILE A 161 -14.70 1.26 6.64
CA ILE A 161 -15.70 1.38 5.57
C ILE A 161 -15.32 0.46 4.41
N LYS A 162 -16.23 -0.43 4.04
CA LYS A 162 -16.11 -1.30 2.85
C LYS A 162 -16.29 -0.53 1.55
#